data_7db5c3f9809253031b581c36d08718bd
#
_entry.id   7db5c3f9809253031b581c36d08718bd
#
_cell.length_a   1.000
_cell.length_b   1.000
_cell.length_c   1.000
_cell.angle_alpha   90.00
_cell.angle_beta   90.00
_cell.angle_gamma   90.00
#
_symmetry.space_group_name_H-M   'P 1'
#
loop_
_entity.id
_entity.type
_entity.pdbx_description
1 polymer ?
#
loop_
_entity_poly.entity_id
_entity_poly.type
_entity_poly.pdbx_seq_one_letter_code
_entity_poly.pdbx_strand_id
1 'polypeptide(L)'
;MLTSHTPPHPPLPPADARLVADLGVALAPERVRCDPAELGLYGRDASMIVGRAAVVCFPLSTDEVAAAVAACARHGRPFVARGSGTGLAGGATPVGGGGPVVIVTTKMNQILEVDAEQRLAWVQPGVLNLDLSRAVAHLGLHFAPDPSSQQSCSVGGNVANNSGGPHCLLYGVTNAHVLAVEVVLPDGRVALLGGPDPEPDGLDLRGAFVGSEGTMGIATRIAVRLTPLPPQVATLLADFASMHDAARAVTAVIGAGVVPAALEMMDATIVEVVEAFVHAGFPTDAAAVLLVELDGQATGVEVQTAIVAEVLHEHGARQVRVAADESQRAAWWKGRKSAFGAVARIAPNYYLHDCVVPRTRLVEVLDEIARICADRDLVLGNVFHAGDGNLHPLIVFDRRQPGVLERVHAAGEAIIETCVRAGGSLSGEHGIGLEKRDAMPLVFSAEDLRAQNWLREAFDPAGLCNPQKVLPMGGSHCGDLAEVPAGAWI
;
A
#
# COMPACT_ATOMS: atom_id res chain seq x y z
N MET A 1 31.00 2.12 19.22
CA MET A 1 31.06 3.21 18.21
C MET A 1 30.73 2.58 16.88
N LEU A 2 29.50 2.78 16.42
CA LEU A 2 28.98 2.23 15.16
C LEU A 2 29.24 3.26 14.07
N THR A 3 30.33 3.10 13.32
CA THR A 3 30.54 3.87 12.09
C THR A 3 29.83 3.17 10.95
N SER A 4 28.61 3.58 10.66
CA SER A 4 27.93 3.26 9.41
C SER A 4 28.61 4.05 8.30
N HIS A 5 29.50 3.41 7.55
CA HIS A 5 30.06 3.99 6.33
C HIS A 5 29.09 3.79 5.16
N THR A 6 27.96 4.51 5.18
CA THR A 6 27.36 4.94 3.93
C THR A 6 28.16 6.17 3.50
N PRO A 7 28.77 6.22 2.30
CA PRO A 7 29.47 7.42 1.86
C PRO A 7 28.47 8.58 1.92
N PRO A 8 28.84 9.73 2.50
CA PRO A 8 27.95 10.87 2.56
C PRO A 8 27.63 11.28 1.12
N HIS A 9 26.36 11.21 0.75
CA HIS A 9 25.93 11.81 -0.51
C HIS A 9 26.37 13.27 -0.54
N PRO A 10 26.88 13.77 -1.67
CA PRO A 10 27.23 15.18 -1.77
C PRO A 10 26.01 16.02 -1.37
N PRO A 11 26.22 17.13 -0.63
CA PRO A 11 25.11 17.98 -0.24
C PRO A 11 24.37 18.44 -1.50
N LEU A 12 23.02 18.41 -1.46
CA LEU A 12 22.23 19.02 -2.53
C LEU A 12 22.62 20.51 -2.61
N PRO A 13 22.66 21.10 -3.81
CA PRO A 13 22.79 22.55 -3.92
C PRO A 13 21.66 23.17 -3.07
N PRO A 14 21.92 24.31 -2.40
CA PRO A 14 20.90 24.99 -1.64
C PRO A 14 19.67 25.20 -2.52
N ALA A 15 18.49 24.97 -1.96
CA ALA A 15 17.24 25.23 -2.68
C ALA A 15 17.28 26.66 -3.21
N ASP A 16 16.82 26.87 -4.44
CA ASP A 16 16.78 28.21 -5.03
C ASP A 16 16.03 29.15 -4.05
N ALA A 17 16.72 30.17 -3.58
CA ALA A 17 16.19 31.12 -2.60
C ALA A 17 14.89 31.78 -3.08
N ARG A 18 14.71 31.93 -4.41
CA ARG A 18 13.49 32.47 -5.01
C ARG A 18 12.32 31.49 -4.87
N LEU A 19 12.56 30.21 -5.12
CA LEU A 19 11.54 29.17 -4.92
C LEU A 19 11.10 29.12 -3.45
N VAL A 20 12.06 29.15 -2.51
CA VAL A 20 11.77 29.14 -1.07
C VAL A 20 10.98 30.38 -0.67
N ALA A 21 11.32 31.56 -1.19
CA ALA A 21 10.58 32.80 -0.94
C ALA A 21 9.15 32.71 -1.49
N ASP A 22 8.95 32.25 -2.72
CA ASP A 22 7.62 32.06 -3.32
C ASP A 22 6.77 31.07 -2.55
N LEU A 23 7.34 29.95 -2.11
CA LEU A 23 6.65 28.98 -1.24
C LEU A 23 6.30 29.59 0.13
N GLY A 24 7.20 30.43 0.70
CA GLY A 24 6.95 31.13 1.95
C GLY A 24 5.82 32.16 1.84
N VAL A 25 5.65 32.79 0.68
CA VAL A 25 4.48 33.66 0.41
C VAL A 25 3.21 32.84 0.28
N ALA A 26 3.28 31.69 -0.37
CA ALA A 26 2.12 30.83 -0.61
C ALA A 26 1.57 30.16 0.67
N LEU A 27 2.47 29.74 1.60
CA LEU A 27 2.10 28.91 2.74
C LEU A 27 2.38 29.50 4.12
N ALA A 28 2.98 30.65 4.24
CA ALA A 28 3.69 31.18 5.39
C ALA A 28 5.06 30.50 5.66
N PRO A 29 6.10 31.30 6.02
CA PRO A 29 7.49 30.83 6.09
C PRO A 29 7.71 29.66 7.07
N GLU A 30 7.00 29.64 8.20
CA GLU A 30 7.11 28.59 9.21
C GLU A 30 6.57 27.22 8.76
N ARG A 31 5.93 27.15 7.62
CA ARG A 31 5.43 25.89 7.01
C ARG A 31 6.28 25.43 5.82
N VAL A 32 7.37 26.15 5.53
CA VAL A 32 8.37 25.79 4.52
C VAL A 32 9.65 25.42 5.23
N ARG A 33 10.13 24.19 5.03
CA ARG A 33 11.27 23.61 5.74
C ARG A 33 12.42 23.35 4.78
N CYS A 34 13.61 23.79 5.19
CA CYS A 34 14.85 23.59 4.43
C CYS A 34 16.00 23.05 5.31
N ASP A 35 15.74 22.81 6.62
CA ASP A 35 16.74 22.26 7.53
C ASP A 35 17.10 20.82 7.12
N PRO A 36 18.40 20.47 7.00
CA PRO A 36 18.83 19.15 6.54
C PRO A 36 18.30 17.98 7.38
N ALA A 37 18.14 18.15 8.69
CA ALA A 37 17.60 17.10 9.56
C ALA A 37 16.09 16.89 9.30
N GLU A 38 15.32 17.98 9.13
CA GLU A 38 13.92 17.89 8.75
C GLU A 38 13.75 17.29 7.34
N LEU A 39 14.55 17.72 6.35
CA LEU A 39 14.54 17.16 5.01
C LEU A 39 14.80 15.65 5.00
N GLY A 40 15.70 15.18 5.88
CA GLY A 40 16.04 13.77 6.03
C GLY A 40 14.84 12.90 6.46
N LEU A 41 13.91 13.45 7.27
CA LEU A 41 12.71 12.74 7.71
C LEU A 41 11.73 12.48 6.55
N TYR A 42 11.70 13.37 5.56
CA TYR A 42 10.82 13.28 4.39
C TYR A 42 11.51 12.69 3.16
N GLY A 43 12.78 12.26 3.31
CA GLY A 43 13.55 11.61 2.26
C GLY A 43 13.17 10.16 1.99
N ARG A 44 12.25 9.56 2.76
CA ARG A 44 11.84 8.15 2.61
C ARG A 44 10.37 7.96 2.99
N ASP A 45 9.77 6.91 2.49
CA ASP A 45 8.51 6.35 2.98
C ASP A 45 8.79 5.08 3.83
N ALA A 46 7.86 4.15 3.92
CA ALA A 46 8.08 2.90 4.66
C ALA A 46 8.82 1.82 3.83
N SER A 47 9.16 2.10 2.56
CA SER A 47 10.06 1.26 1.78
C SER A 47 11.52 1.42 2.25
N MET A 48 12.41 0.61 1.70
CA MET A 48 13.84 0.73 1.98
C MET A 48 14.54 1.80 1.12
N ILE A 49 13.82 2.45 0.19
CA ILE A 49 14.35 3.42 -0.76
C ILE A 49 14.53 4.77 -0.08
N VAL A 50 15.66 5.41 -0.31
CA VAL A 50 16.02 6.70 0.26
C VAL A 50 16.20 7.72 -0.87
N GLY A 51 15.46 8.81 -0.80
CA GLY A 51 15.60 9.96 -1.67
C GLY A 51 16.03 11.21 -0.90
N ARG A 52 15.98 12.37 -1.56
CA ARG A 52 16.42 13.65 -0.99
C ARG A 52 15.51 14.78 -1.44
N ALA A 53 14.81 15.39 -0.49
CA ALA A 53 14.04 16.60 -0.73
C ALA A 53 14.94 17.85 -0.73
N ALA A 54 14.63 18.84 -1.57
CA ALA A 54 15.23 20.18 -1.49
C ALA A 54 14.46 21.08 -0.52
N VAL A 55 13.13 20.93 -0.47
CA VAL A 55 12.21 21.68 0.39
C VAL A 55 11.08 20.76 0.80
N VAL A 56 10.58 20.93 2.02
CA VAL A 56 9.33 20.31 2.50
C VAL A 56 8.35 21.41 2.87
N CYS A 57 7.10 21.30 2.44
CA CYS A 57 6.07 22.28 2.77
C CYS A 57 4.76 21.62 3.20
N PHE A 58 4.01 22.34 4.06
CA PHE A 58 2.82 21.86 4.76
C PHE A 58 1.62 22.76 4.49
N PRO A 59 0.90 22.57 3.38
CA PRO A 59 -0.33 23.31 3.10
C PRO A 59 -1.47 22.93 4.05
N LEU A 60 -2.43 23.84 4.23
CA LEU A 60 -3.63 23.69 5.06
C LEU A 60 -4.92 23.70 4.23
N SER A 61 -4.85 24.09 2.96
CA SER A 61 -6.01 24.24 2.07
C SER A 61 -5.68 23.92 0.63
N THR A 62 -6.71 23.71 -0.20
CA THR A 62 -6.60 23.54 -1.66
C THR A 62 -5.86 24.71 -2.28
N ASP A 63 -6.18 25.95 -1.90
CA ASP A 63 -5.56 27.16 -2.45
C ASP A 63 -4.05 27.19 -2.16
N GLU A 64 -3.64 26.77 -0.98
CA GLU A 64 -2.23 26.70 -0.61
C GLU A 64 -1.48 25.59 -1.39
N VAL A 65 -2.12 24.43 -1.61
CA VAL A 65 -1.56 23.37 -2.48
C VAL A 65 -1.41 23.91 -3.90
N ALA A 66 -2.44 24.57 -4.43
CA ALA A 66 -2.43 25.16 -5.77
C ALA A 66 -1.31 26.21 -5.92
N ALA A 67 -1.17 27.08 -4.93
CA ALA A 67 -0.12 28.11 -4.93
C ALA A 67 1.31 27.48 -4.87
N ALA A 68 1.50 26.44 -4.05
CA ALA A 68 2.76 25.72 -3.94
C ALA A 68 3.12 24.99 -5.25
N VAL A 69 2.16 24.28 -5.86
CA VAL A 69 2.34 23.61 -7.15
C VAL A 69 2.64 24.62 -8.25
N ALA A 70 1.89 25.74 -8.31
CA ALA A 70 2.16 26.82 -9.26
C ALA A 70 3.56 27.44 -9.08
N ALA A 71 4.06 27.57 -7.84
CA ALA A 71 5.44 27.97 -7.58
C ALA A 71 6.42 26.94 -8.14
N CYS A 72 6.22 25.65 -7.89
CA CYS A 72 7.05 24.59 -8.46
C CYS A 72 7.06 24.65 -9.99
N ALA A 73 5.91 24.81 -10.63
CA ALA A 73 5.78 24.90 -12.08
C ALA A 73 6.54 26.12 -12.66
N ARG A 74 6.42 27.32 -12.04
CA ARG A 74 7.15 28.51 -12.47
C ARG A 74 8.66 28.36 -12.42
N HIS A 75 9.16 27.60 -11.44
CA HIS A 75 10.59 27.34 -11.26
C HIS A 75 11.09 26.07 -11.98
N GLY A 76 10.21 25.35 -12.73
CA GLY A 76 10.55 24.07 -13.34
C GLY A 76 11.03 23.03 -12.32
N ARG A 77 10.57 23.14 -11.07
CA ARG A 77 11.00 22.27 -9.97
C ARG A 77 10.02 21.11 -9.78
N PRO A 78 10.48 19.87 -9.87
CA PRO A 78 9.64 18.71 -9.56
C PRO A 78 9.11 18.76 -8.13
N PHE A 79 7.93 18.16 -7.92
CA PHE A 79 7.33 18.02 -6.61
C PHE A 79 6.79 16.60 -6.39
N VAL A 80 6.72 16.22 -5.13
CA VAL A 80 6.20 14.92 -4.66
C VAL A 80 5.10 15.18 -3.64
N ALA A 81 3.91 14.66 -3.91
CA ALA A 81 2.83 14.61 -2.94
C ALA A 81 3.15 13.58 -1.84
N ARG A 82 2.91 13.93 -0.57
CA ARG A 82 3.12 13.03 0.54
C ARG A 82 1.99 13.12 1.56
N GLY A 83 1.37 11.99 1.84
CA GLY A 83 0.51 11.78 3.00
C GLY A 83 1.34 11.39 4.23
N SER A 84 0.92 10.36 4.94
CA SER A 84 1.64 9.83 6.13
C SER A 84 2.97 9.12 5.81
N GLY A 85 3.22 8.78 4.55
CA GLY A 85 4.45 8.10 4.13
C GLY A 85 4.54 6.63 4.55
N THR A 86 3.40 5.96 4.64
CA THR A 86 3.28 4.53 4.97
C THR A 86 3.42 3.60 3.75
N GLY A 87 3.55 4.17 2.54
CA GLY A 87 3.73 3.41 1.29
C GLY A 87 5.01 2.58 1.28
N LEU A 88 4.98 1.43 0.61
CA LEU A 88 6.03 0.42 0.61
C LEU A 88 6.79 0.30 -0.73
N ALA A 89 6.40 1.08 -1.74
CA ALA A 89 6.98 1.01 -3.08
C ALA A 89 7.83 2.24 -3.46
N GLY A 90 8.13 3.13 -2.52
CA GLY A 90 8.90 4.36 -2.79
C GLY A 90 8.10 5.47 -3.48
N GLY A 91 6.76 5.38 -3.49
CA GLY A 91 5.87 6.35 -4.14
C GLY A 91 6.00 7.76 -3.58
N ALA A 92 6.18 7.91 -2.26
CA ALA A 92 6.37 9.20 -1.60
C ALA A 92 7.85 9.60 -1.40
N THR A 93 8.80 8.80 -1.88
CA THR A 93 10.23 9.08 -1.78
C THR A 93 10.66 10.10 -2.82
N PRO A 94 11.28 11.25 -2.44
CA PRO A 94 11.70 12.28 -3.39
C PRO A 94 12.97 11.87 -4.12
N VAL A 95 12.87 11.65 -5.43
CA VAL A 95 13.99 11.33 -6.31
C VAL A 95 14.11 12.33 -7.46
N GLY A 96 15.29 12.41 -8.08
CA GLY A 96 15.57 13.30 -9.20
C GLY A 96 16.57 14.42 -8.88
N GLY A 97 17.20 14.94 -9.92
CA GLY A 97 18.27 15.93 -9.82
C GLY A 97 17.85 17.22 -9.10
N GLY A 98 18.70 17.71 -8.21
CA GLY A 98 18.46 18.93 -7.44
C GLY A 98 17.44 18.83 -6.31
N GLY A 99 16.81 17.66 -6.10
CA GLY A 99 15.80 17.38 -5.09
C GLY A 99 14.44 18.01 -5.38
N PRO A 100 13.35 17.23 -5.36
CA PRO A 100 12.00 17.75 -5.48
C PRO A 100 11.55 18.56 -4.25
N VAL A 101 10.47 19.35 -4.42
CA VAL A 101 9.68 19.88 -3.29
C VAL A 101 8.74 18.77 -2.81
N VAL A 102 8.77 18.44 -1.51
CA VAL A 102 7.80 17.53 -0.90
C VAL A 102 6.62 18.32 -0.34
N ILE A 103 5.42 18.10 -0.88
CA ILE A 103 4.18 18.74 -0.44
C ILE A 103 3.43 17.77 0.47
N VAL A 104 3.44 18.06 1.77
CA VAL A 104 2.93 17.17 2.83
C VAL A 104 1.51 17.56 3.21
N THR A 105 0.55 16.70 2.89
CA THR A 105 -0.89 16.99 3.11
C THR A 105 -1.41 16.58 4.50
N THR A 106 -0.56 16.09 5.39
CA THR A 106 -1.00 15.56 6.69
C THR A 106 -1.68 16.60 7.62
N LYS A 107 -1.46 17.90 7.37
CA LYS A 107 -2.15 18.97 8.12
C LYS A 107 -3.54 19.31 7.55
N MET A 108 -3.88 18.80 6.39
CA MET A 108 -5.22 18.86 5.80
C MET A 108 -6.01 17.63 6.27
N ASN A 109 -6.47 17.60 7.51
CA ASN A 109 -6.98 16.42 8.20
C ASN A 109 -8.41 16.56 8.75
N GLN A 110 -9.22 17.38 8.10
CA GLN A 110 -10.61 17.62 8.52
C GLN A 110 -11.56 16.69 7.78
N ILE A 111 -12.55 16.14 8.49
CA ILE A 111 -13.77 15.58 7.93
C ILE A 111 -14.68 16.77 7.69
N LEU A 112 -14.94 17.08 6.42
CA LEU A 112 -15.62 18.32 6.01
C LEU A 112 -17.14 18.19 6.10
N GLU A 113 -17.66 17.00 5.74
CA GLU A 113 -19.09 16.72 5.68
C GLU A 113 -19.33 15.23 5.85
N VAL A 114 -20.43 14.85 6.49
CA VAL A 114 -20.92 13.46 6.54
C VAL A 114 -22.42 13.50 6.25
N ASP A 115 -22.81 12.86 5.14
CA ASP A 115 -24.20 12.59 4.80
C ASP A 115 -24.50 11.12 5.08
N ALA A 116 -25.16 10.86 6.19
CA ALA A 116 -25.48 9.50 6.63
C ALA A 116 -26.57 8.84 5.76
N GLU A 117 -27.49 9.62 5.19
CA GLU A 117 -28.59 9.11 4.35
C GLU A 117 -28.04 8.64 3.00
N GLN A 118 -27.14 9.42 2.40
CA GLN A 118 -26.46 9.05 1.16
C GLN A 118 -25.23 8.15 1.41
N ARG A 119 -24.85 7.93 2.67
CA ARG A 119 -23.65 7.19 3.06
C ARG A 119 -22.39 7.74 2.40
N LEU A 120 -22.19 9.03 2.48
CA LEU A 120 -21.14 9.81 1.86
C LEU A 120 -20.38 10.60 2.93
N ALA A 121 -19.07 10.72 2.80
CA ALA A 121 -18.28 11.71 3.53
C ALA A 121 -17.33 12.46 2.59
N TRP A 122 -17.24 13.79 2.78
CA TRP A 122 -16.18 14.61 2.23
C TRP A 122 -15.07 14.80 3.25
N VAL A 123 -13.86 14.45 2.87
CA VAL A 123 -12.70 14.52 3.76
C VAL A 123 -11.51 15.19 3.08
N GLN A 124 -10.63 15.78 3.87
CA GLN A 124 -9.31 16.22 3.43
C GLN A 124 -8.33 15.04 3.36
N PRO A 125 -7.29 15.10 2.51
CA PRO A 125 -6.40 13.98 2.22
C PRO A 125 -5.57 13.49 3.41
N GLY A 126 -5.35 14.33 4.42
CA GLY A 126 -4.59 14.00 5.63
C GLY A 126 -5.40 13.33 6.74
N VAL A 127 -6.71 13.13 6.57
CA VAL A 127 -7.53 12.35 7.50
C VAL A 127 -6.98 10.93 7.58
N LEU A 128 -6.78 10.41 8.79
CA LEU A 128 -6.34 9.03 8.96
C LEU A 128 -7.48 8.06 8.64
N ASN A 129 -7.15 6.98 7.97
CA ASN A 129 -8.14 5.98 7.51
C ASN A 129 -9.04 5.49 8.67
N LEU A 130 -8.45 5.03 9.77
CA LEU A 130 -9.19 4.52 10.92
C LEU A 130 -9.98 5.62 11.64
N ASP A 131 -9.50 6.86 11.65
CA ASP A 131 -10.19 7.96 12.31
C ASP A 131 -11.47 8.35 11.58
N LEU A 132 -11.52 8.21 10.26
CA LEU A 132 -12.75 8.36 9.49
C LEU A 132 -13.78 7.30 9.91
N SER A 133 -13.39 6.01 9.96
CA SER A 133 -14.28 4.93 10.39
C SER A 133 -14.79 5.15 11.82
N ARG A 134 -13.93 5.56 12.75
CA ARG A 134 -14.31 5.88 14.13
C ARG A 134 -15.29 7.05 14.22
N ALA A 135 -15.07 8.08 13.40
CA ALA A 135 -15.92 9.26 13.41
C ALA A 135 -17.37 8.95 12.99
N VAL A 136 -17.56 8.00 12.09
CA VAL A 136 -18.89 7.64 11.55
C VAL A 136 -19.50 6.38 12.18
N ALA A 137 -18.78 5.69 13.08
CA ALA A 137 -19.24 4.44 13.70
C ALA A 137 -20.55 4.60 14.49
N HIS A 138 -20.78 5.75 15.14
CA HIS A 138 -22.01 6.05 15.86
C HIS A 138 -23.25 6.15 14.95
N LEU A 139 -23.04 6.29 13.62
CA LEU A 139 -24.08 6.28 12.59
C LEU A 139 -24.31 4.86 12.02
N GLY A 140 -23.62 3.83 12.56
CA GLY A 140 -23.64 2.48 12.02
C GLY A 140 -22.89 2.33 10.70
N LEU A 141 -21.92 3.19 10.43
CA LEU A 141 -21.17 3.27 9.18
C LEU A 141 -19.65 3.12 9.43
N HIS A 142 -18.91 2.75 8.38
CA HIS A 142 -17.45 2.75 8.37
C HIS A 142 -16.90 3.02 6.95
N PHE A 143 -15.62 3.35 6.85
CA PHE A 143 -14.88 3.36 5.60
C PHE A 143 -14.22 2.00 5.40
N ALA A 144 -14.71 1.24 4.42
CA ALA A 144 -14.39 -0.18 4.30
C ALA A 144 -12.92 -0.51 3.97
N PRO A 145 -12.19 0.22 3.11
CA PRO A 145 -10.76 -0.05 2.88
C PRO A 145 -9.96 0.02 4.18
N ASP A 146 -9.31 -1.09 4.55
CA ASP A 146 -8.62 -1.22 5.85
C ASP A 146 -7.17 -1.75 5.71
N PRO A 147 -6.28 -1.04 5.01
CA PRO A 147 -4.89 -1.47 4.90
C PRO A 147 -4.29 -1.73 6.28
N SER A 148 -3.29 -2.61 6.36
CA SER A 148 -2.63 -2.95 7.64
C SER A 148 -2.11 -1.70 8.38
N SER A 149 -1.83 -0.63 7.65
CA SER A 149 -1.41 0.68 8.18
C SER A 149 -2.57 1.62 8.53
N GLN A 150 -3.83 1.18 8.57
CA GLN A 150 -5.03 2.05 8.73
C GLN A 150 -4.98 3.02 9.93
N GLN A 151 -4.21 2.68 10.98
CA GLN A 151 -4.03 3.56 12.15
C GLN A 151 -3.15 4.79 11.86
N SER A 152 -2.38 4.77 10.79
CA SER A 152 -1.38 5.78 10.45
C SER A 152 -1.43 6.27 9.01
N CYS A 153 -1.99 5.51 8.07
CA CYS A 153 -2.14 5.94 6.69
C CYS A 153 -3.24 6.99 6.54
N SER A 154 -3.07 7.89 5.59
CA SER A 154 -4.04 8.94 5.27
C SER A 154 -4.92 8.55 4.09
N VAL A 155 -6.17 9.05 4.06
CA VAL A 155 -7.13 8.80 2.97
C VAL A 155 -6.56 9.25 1.62
N GLY A 156 -5.85 10.38 1.56
CA GLY A 156 -5.16 10.83 0.34
C GLY A 156 -4.07 9.86 -0.13
N GLY A 157 -3.35 9.22 0.81
CA GLY A 157 -2.41 8.14 0.50
C GLY A 157 -3.12 6.89 -0.02
N ASN A 158 -4.26 6.52 0.57
CA ASN A 158 -5.07 5.40 0.08
C ASN A 158 -5.55 5.66 -1.36
N VAL A 159 -6.00 6.87 -1.68
CA VAL A 159 -6.39 7.27 -3.04
C VAL A 159 -5.21 7.19 -4.01
N ALA A 160 -4.04 7.73 -3.63
CA ALA A 160 -2.87 7.73 -4.48
C ALA A 160 -2.40 6.32 -4.86
N ASN A 161 -2.46 5.37 -3.91
CA ASN A 161 -2.01 3.99 -4.12
C ASN A 161 -3.13 3.02 -4.54
N ASN A 162 -4.39 3.45 -4.51
CA ASN A 162 -5.53 2.54 -4.59
C ASN A 162 -5.42 1.42 -3.54
N SER A 163 -5.14 1.80 -2.29
CA SER A 163 -4.80 0.86 -1.22
C SER A 163 -5.87 -0.20 -0.99
N GLY A 164 -5.43 -1.41 -0.71
CA GLY A 164 -6.23 -2.56 -0.33
C GLY A 164 -6.25 -2.81 1.17
N GLY A 165 -6.30 -4.09 1.54
CA GLY A 165 -6.30 -4.59 2.92
C GLY A 165 -7.04 -5.93 3.05
N PRO A 166 -7.11 -6.50 4.25
CA PRO A 166 -7.70 -7.82 4.49
C PRO A 166 -9.13 -8.00 4.00
N HIS A 167 -9.94 -6.93 4.05
CA HIS A 167 -11.36 -6.97 3.69
C HIS A 167 -11.65 -6.65 2.22
N CYS A 168 -10.61 -6.49 1.39
CA CYS A 168 -10.78 -6.19 -0.04
C CYS A 168 -11.43 -7.31 -0.83
N LEU A 169 -11.32 -8.56 -0.38
CA LEU A 169 -11.96 -9.71 -1.01
C LEU A 169 -13.48 -9.50 -1.19
N LEU A 170 -14.14 -8.96 -0.17
CA LEU A 170 -15.58 -8.69 -0.20
C LEU A 170 -15.91 -7.25 -0.60
N TYR A 171 -15.19 -6.27 -0.03
CA TYR A 171 -15.56 -4.86 -0.16
C TYR A 171 -14.86 -4.13 -1.29
N GLY A 172 -13.81 -4.72 -1.87
CA GLY A 172 -12.99 -4.08 -2.89
C GLY A 172 -11.95 -3.12 -2.32
N VAL A 173 -11.10 -2.61 -3.21
CA VAL A 173 -10.02 -1.65 -2.91
C VAL A 173 -10.54 -0.21 -2.86
N THR A 174 -9.69 0.75 -2.51
CA THR A 174 -10.04 2.17 -2.33
C THR A 174 -10.85 2.76 -3.51
N ASN A 175 -10.54 2.40 -4.77
CA ASN A 175 -11.26 2.90 -5.95
C ASN A 175 -12.77 2.61 -5.92
N ALA A 176 -13.18 1.48 -5.35
CA ALA A 176 -14.60 1.13 -5.21
C ALA A 176 -15.36 2.05 -4.23
N HIS A 177 -14.63 2.78 -3.39
CA HIS A 177 -15.17 3.63 -2.32
C HIS A 177 -14.94 5.13 -2.53
N VAL A 178 -14.22 5.54 -3.57
CA VAL A 178 -14.02 6.95 -3.92
C VAL A 178 -15.08 7.37 -4.93
N LEU A 179 -15.84 8.42 -4.63
CA LEU A 179 -16.89 8.96 -5.50
C LEU A 179 -16.39 10.17 -6.29
N ALA A 180 -15.67 11.07 -5.63
CA ALA A 180 -15.08 12.24 -6.27
C ALA A 180 -13.75 12.61 -5.62
N VAL A 181 -12.89 13.28 -6.39
CA VAL A 181 -11.63 13.83 -5.91
C VAL A 181 -11.45 15.24 -6.46
N GLU A 182 -11.30 16.21 -5.57
CA GLU A 182 -10.79 17.53 -5.93
C GLU A 182 -9.27 17.45 -6.01
N VAL A 183 -8.72 17.80 -7.16
CA VAL A 183 -7.31 17.62 -7.50
C VAL A 183 -6.70 18.96 -7.87
N VAL A 184 -5.54 19.28 -7.29
CA VAL A 184 -4.64 20.29 -7.83
C VAL A 184 -3.80 19.64 -8.92
N LEU A 185 -4.01 20.08 -10.17
CA LEU A 185 -3.27 19.64 -11.35
C LEU A 185 -1.81 20.15 -11.31
N PRO A 186 -0.88 19.53 -12.04
CA PRO A 186 0.55 19.90 -12.01
C PRO A 186 0.89 21.34 -12.45
N ASP A 187 -0.07 22.05 -13.04
CA ASP A 187 0.06 23.49 -13.38
C ASP A 187 -0.56 24.42 -12.30
N GLY A 188 -1.12 23.86 -11.22
CA GLY A 188 -1.74 24.60 -10.12
C GLY A 188 -3.24 24.87 -10.29
N ARG A 189 -3.87 24.48 -11.42
CA ARG A 189 -5.33 24.55 -11.57
C ARG A 189 -6.01 23.49 -10.71
N VAL A 190 -7.24 23.79 -10.27
CA VAL A 190 -8.06 22.87 -9.49
C VAL A 190 -9.11 22.25 -10.41
N ALA A 191 -9.28 20.94 -10.31
CA ALA A 191 -10.32 20.19 -11.02
C ALA A 191 -11.06 19.28 -10.05
N LEU A 192 -12.36 19.04 -10.32
CA LEU A 192 -13.14 18.02 -9.64
C LEU A 192 -13.32 16.82 -10.59
N LEU A 193 -12.86 15.66 -10.17
CA LEU A 193 -12.97 14.40 -10.91
C LEU A 193 -14.02 13.51 -10.23
N GLY A 194 -15.02 13.06 -10.98
CA GLY A 194 -16.16 12.32 -10.45
C GLY A 194 -17.24 13.21 -9.84
N GLY A 195 -18.15 12.63 -9.11
CA GLY A 195 -19.30 13.28 -8.48
C GLY A 195 -19.94 12.39 -7.41
N PRO A 196 -21.06 12.83 -6.80
CA PRO A 196 -21.78 12.03 -5.82
C PRO A 196 -22.42 10.78 -6.43
N ASP A 197 -22.65 10.77 -7.73
CA ASP A 197 -23.11 9.61 -8.47
C ASP A 197 -21.91 8.67 -8.73
N PRO A 198 -22.03 7.36 -8.49
CA PRO A 198 -20.98 6.40 -8.77
C PRO A 198 -20.67 6.23 -10.27
N GLU A 199 -21.62 6.54 -11.15
CA GLU A 199 -21.44 6.47 -12.60
C GLU A 199 -20.98 7.83 -13.15
N PRO A 200 -19.84 7.90 -13.85
CA PRO A 200 -19.36 9.16 -14.41
C PRO A 200 -20.11 9.58 -15.66
N ASP A 201 -20.37 10.89 -15.80
CA ASP A 201 -20.92 11.51 -17.02
C ASP A 201 -19.82 11.65 -18.09
N GLY A 202 -19.27 10.56 -18.60
CA GLY A 202 -18.22 10.57 -19.60
C GLY A 202 -17.06 9.64 -19.25
N LEU A 203 -15.81 10.04 -19.56
CA LEU A 203 -14.63 9.25 -19.21
C LEU A 203 -14.41 9.27 -17.68
N ASP A 204 -14.13 8.11 -17.10
CA ASP A 204 -13.83 7.99 -15.67
C ASP A 204 -12.41 8.51 -15.34
N LEU A 205 -12.27 9.83 -15.27
CA LEU A 205 -11.02 10.48 -14.88
C LEU A 205 -10.71 10.28 -13.39
N ARG A 206 -11.73 10.04 -12.56
CA ARG A 206 -11.56 9.66 -11.15
C ARG A 206 -10.85 8.32 -11.05
N GLY A 207 -11.34 7.30 -11.77
CA GLY A 207 -10.70 5.97 -11.81
C GLY A 207 -9.30 6.02 -12.40
N ALA A 208 -9.02 6.92 -13.35
CA ALA A 208 -7.67 7.16 -13.87
C ALA A 208 -6.73 7.80 -12.82
N PHE A 209 -7.27 8.67 -11.95
CA PHE A 209 -6.50 9.36 -10.92
C PHE A 209 -6.21 8.48 -9.68
N VAL A 210 -7.20 7.66 -9.25
CA VAL A 210 -7.02 6.73 -8.13
C VAL A 210 -6.00 5.65 -8.52
N GLY A 211 -4.95 5.50 -7.72
CA GLY A 211 -3.83 4.60 -8.02
C GLY A 211 -2.75 5.22 -8.91
N SER A 212 -2.82 6.53 -9.21
CA SER A 212 -1.77 7.22 -9.98
C SER A 212 -0.46 7.45 -9.23
N GLU A 213 -0.40 7.11 -7.97
CA GLU A 213 0.76 7.26 -7.08
C GLU A 213 1.32 8.70 -7.05
N GLY A 214 0.41 9.68 -7.12
CA GLY A 214 0.77 11.10 -7.09
C GLY A 214 1.45 11.62 -8.37
N THR A 215 1.35 10.91 -9.51
CA THR A 215 1.95 11.32 -10.78
C THR A 215 1.06 12.20 -11.64
N MET A 216 -0.22 12.38 -11.25
CA MET A 216 -1.23 13.11 -12.01
C MET A 216 -1.78 14.36 -11.31
N GLY A 217 -1.27 14.67 -10.12
CA GLY A 217 -1.72 15.79 -9.29
C GLY A 217 -1.79 15.46 -7.81
N ILE A 218 -2.36 16.37 -7.03
CA ILE A 218 -2.49 16.25 -5.57
C ILE A 218 -3.97 16.33 -5.18
N ALA A 219 -4.50 15.27 -4.57
CA ALA A 219 -5.82 15.28 -3.99
C ALA A 219 -5.90 16.25 -2.81
N THR A 220 -6.95 17.08 -2.77
CA THR A 220 -7.16 18.07 -1.70
C THR A 220 -8.49 17.92 -0.97
N ARG A 221 -9.49 17.34 -1.63
CA ARG A 221 -10.76 16.91 -1.03
C ARG A 221 -11.19 15.60 -1.68
N ILE A 222 -11.75 14.71 -0.90
CA ILE A 222 -12.11 13.37 -1.36
C ILE A 222 -13.52 13.05 -0.87
N ALA A 223 -14.41 12.72 -1.78
CA ALA A 223 -15.72 12.15 -1.45
C ALA A 223 -15.58 10.63 -1.40
N VAL A 224 -15.91 10.05 -0.26
CA VAL A 224 -15.87 8.60 -0.08
C VAL A 224 -17.24 8.03 0.25
N ARG A 225 -17.50 6.83 -0.26
CA ARG A 225 -18.67 6.02 0.12
C ARG A 225 -18.41 5.41 1.50
N LEU A 226 -19.41 5.51 2.38
CA LEU A 226 -19.43 4.85 3.67
C LEU A 226 -20.24 3.54 3.55
N THR A 227 -19.72 2.49 4.17
CA THR A 227 -20.33 1.16 4.18
C THR A 227 -21.06 0.94 5.51
N PRO A 228 -22.27 0.36 5.54
CA PRO A 228 -22.91 -0.02 6.80
C PRO A 228 -22.05 -1.03 7.57
N LEU A 229 -21.98 -0.85 8.89
CA LEU A 229 -21.39 -1.87 9.76
C LEU A 229 -22.20 -3.17 9.66
N PRO A 230 -21.55 -4.33 9.50
CA PRO A 230 -22.26 -5.60 9.43
C PRO A 230 -22.96 -5.88 10.74
N PRO A 231 -24.23 -6.35 10.73
CA PRO A 231 -24.97 -6.68 11.95
C PRO A 231 -24.36 -7.87 12.72
N GLN A 232 -23.70 -8.78 12.03
CA GLN A 232 -23.05 -9.95 12.59
C GLN A 232 -21.70 -10.19 11.93
N VAL A 233 -20.72 -10.61 12.74
CA VAL A 233 -19.38 -11.04 12.29
C VAL A 233 -19.07 -12.36 12.96
N ALA A 234 -18.49 -13.31 12.22
CA ALA A 234 -17.92 -14.55 12.72
C ALA A 234 -16.49 -14.70 12.22
N THR A 235 -15.55 -14.97 13.11
CA THR A 235 -14.15 -15.18 12.77
C THR A 235 -13.75 -16.61 13.12
N LEU A 236 -13.24 -17.33 12.12
CA LEU A 236 -12.74 -18.70 12.26
C LEU A 236 -11.21 -18.69 12.16
N LEU A 237 -10.59 -19.55 12.97
CA LEU A 237 -9.16 -19.84 12.90
C LEU A 237 -9.00 -21.33 12.65
N ALA A 238 -8.36 -21.69 11.53
CA ALA A 238 -8.09 -23.05 11.14
C ALA A 238 -6.58 -23.30 11.04
N ASP A 239 -6.11 -24.43 11.51
CA ASP A 239 -4.71 -24.81 11.45
C ASP A 239 -4.49 -26.08 10.61
N PHE A 240 -3.36 -26.10 9.91
CA PHE A 240 -3.02 -27.13 8.94
C PHE A 240 -1.61 -27.70 9.19
N ALA A 241 -1.45 -29.00 8.91
CA ALA A 241 -0.15 -29.64 8.91
C ALA A 241 0.69 -29.37 7.63
N SER A 242 0.09 -28.71 6.62
CA SER A 242 0.71 -28.44 5.33
C SER A 242 0.22 -27.10 4.77
N MET A 243 1.14 -26.30 4.23
CA MET A 243 0.82 -25.09 3.45
C MET A 243 -0.04 -25.42 2.22
N HIS A 244 0.18 -26.59 1.61
CA HIS A 244 -0.60 -27.04 0.44
C HIS A 244 -2.06 -27.26 0.77
N ASP A 245 -2.34 -27.88 1.93
CA ASP A 245 -3.72 -28.11 2.39
C ASP A 245 -4.41 -26.79 2.65
N ALA A 246 -3.74 -25.87 3.35
CA ALA A 246 -4.26 -24.53 3.58
C ALA A 246 -4.56 -23.78 2.27
N ALA A 247 -3.65 -23.79 1.30
CA ALA A 247 -3.84 -23.12 0.01
C ALA A 247 -4.98 -23.76 -0.83
N ARG A 248 -5.14 -25.09 -0.77
CA ARG A 248 -6.29 -25.77 -1.38
C ARG A 248 -7.61 -25.41 -0.70
N ALA A 249 -7.60 -25.34 0.63
CA ALA A 249 -8.77 -24.94 1.42
C ALA A 249 -9.25 -23.52 1.05
N VAL A 250 -8.32 -22.57 0.82
CA VAL A 250 -8.65 -21.21 0.33
C VAL A 250 -9.45 -21.28 -0.98
N THR A 251 -8.95 -22.03 -1.95
CA THR A 251 -9.61 -22.18 -3.26
C THR A 251 -10.98 -22.86 -3.12
N ALA A 252 -11.06 -23.85 -2.24
CA ALA A 252 -12.29 -24.61 -2.01
C ALA A 252 -13.40 -23.78 -1.32
N VAL A 253 -13.06 -22.91 -0.36
CA VAL A 253 -14.02 -22.00 0.29
C VAL A 253 -14.70 -21.11 -0.75
N ILE A 254 -13.90 -20.48 -1.63
CA ILE A 254 -14.47 -19.67 -2.71
C ILE A 254 -15.25 -20.52 -3.71
N GLY A 255 -14.76 -21.72 -4.04
CA GLY A 255 -15.45 -22.69 -4.92
C GLY A 255 -16.78 -23.17 -4.38
N ALA A 256 -16.96 -23.20 -3.06
CA ALA A 256 -18.24 -23.51 -2.38
C ALA A 256 -19.27 -22.35 -2.45
N GLY A 257 -18.94 -21.24 -3.11
CA GLY A 257 -19.81 -20.08 -3.28
C GLY A 257 -19.84 -19.13 -2.09
N VAL A 258 -18.90 -19.27 -1.14
CA VAL A 258 -18.73 -18.34 -0.02
C VAL A 258 -17.61 -17.36 -0.33
N VAL A 259 -17.91 -16.07 -0.27
CA VAL A 259 -16.92 -14.99 -0.35
C VAL A 259 -16.77 -14.39 1.04
N PRO A 260 -15.75 -14.78 1.82
CA PRO A 260 -15.51 -14.22 3.15
C PRO A 260 -15.23 -12.71 3.10
N ALA A 261 -15.50 -12.01 4.19
CA ALA A 261 -15.07 -10.63 4.36
C ALA A 261 -13.54 -10.52 4.33
N ALA A 262 -12.86 -11.51 4.96
CA ALA A 262 -11.41 -11.66 4.87
C ALA A 262 -11.02 -13.15 4.91
N LEU A 263 -9.91 -13.49 4.22
CA LEU A 263 -9.35 -14.84 4.24
C LEU A 263 -7.83 -14.74 4.17
N GLU A 264 -7.20 -14.85 5.35
CA GLU A 264 -5.81 -14.54 5.62
C GLU A 264 -5.01 -15.80 5.92
N MET A 265 -3.75 -15.85 5.48
CA MET A 265 -2.85 -16.98 5.76
C MET A 265 -1.57 -16.52 6.43
N MET A 266 -1.07 -17.33 7.37
CA MET A 266 0.24 -17.21 7.99
C MET A 266 0.93 -18.58 7.97
N ASP A 267 2.23 -18.62 7.62
CA ASP A 267 3.03 -19.83 7.72
C ASP A 267 3.59 -20.05 9.14
N ALA A 268 4.26 -21.19 9.35
CA ALA A 268 4.83 -21.56 10.64
C ALA A 268 5.81 -20.49 11.18
N THR A 269 6.65 -19.92 10.32
CA THR A 269 7.62 -18.87 10.69
C THR A 269 6.92 -17.65 11.28
N ILE A 270 5.86 -17.20 10.62
CA ILE A 270 5.08 -16.04 11.07
C ILE A 270 4.25 -16.37 12.32
N VAL A 271 3.61 -17.55 12.36
CA VAL A 271 2.82 -17.98 13.53
C VAL A 271 3.67 -18.00 14.79
N GLU A 272 4.89 -18.55 14.73
CA GLU A 272 5.82 -18.62 15.86
C GLU A 272 6.15 -17.21 16.40
N VAL A 273 6.59 -16.30 15.55
CA VAL A 273 7.00 -14.97 16.00
C VAL A 273 5.83 -14.10 16.43
N VAL A 274 4.65 -14.28 15.80
CA VAL A 274 3.42 -13.57 16.17
C VAL A 274 2.91 -14.06 17.53
N GLU A 275 2.85 -15.37 17.77
CA GLU A 275 2.41 -15.92 19.07
C GLU A 275 3.34 -15.51 20.19
N ALA A 276 4.66 -15.55 19.96
CA ALA A 276 5.65 -15.06 20.90
C ALA A 276 5.54 -13.55 21.21
N PHE A 277 4.87 -12.78 20.36
CA PHE A 277 4.69 -11.32 20.50
C PHE A 277 3.36 -10.93 21.13
N VAL A 278 2.24 -11.57 20.71
CA VAL A 278 0.88 -11.15 21.12
C VAL A 278 0.18 -12.10 22.06
N HIS A 279 0.59 -13.38 22.14
CA HIS A 279 -0.03 -14.44 22.96
C HIS A 279 -1.54 -14.58 22.70
N ALA A 280 -1.92 -14.71 21.43
CA ALA A 280 -3.32 -14.78 20.99
C ALA A 280 -3.87 -16.21 20.91
N GLY A 281 -3.04 -17.23 21.22
CA GLY A 281 -3.41 -18.64 21.18
C GLY A 281 -3.36 -19.25 19.77
N PHE A 282 -2.43 -18.78 18.93
CA PHE A 282 -2.12 -19.43 17.65
C PHE A 282 -1.38 -20.75 17.88
N PRO A 283 -1.70 -21.81 17.12
CA PRO A 283 -1.04 -23.11 17.24
C PRO A 283 0.37 -23.06 16.60
N THR A 284 1.41 -23.01 17.40
CA THR A 284 2.80 -22.90 16.95
C THR A 284 3.37 -24.18 16.34
N ASP A 285 2.64 -25.28 16.42
CA ASP A 285 2.97 -26.57 15.78
C ASP A 285 2.28 -26.74 14.41
N ALA A 286 1.57 -25.72 13.93
CA ALA A 286 0.96 -25.71 12.62
C ALA A 286 1.95 -25.30 11.53
N ALA A 287 1.86 -25.93 10.35
CA ALA A 287 2.59 -25.48 9.16
C ALA A 287 1.97 -24.23 8.54
N ALA A 288 0.66 -24.07 8.69
CA ALA A 288 -0.08 -22.88 8.28
C ALA A 288 -1.33 -22.66 9.13
N VAL A 289 -1.73 -21.39 9.24
CA VAL A 289 -2.97 -20.96 9.88
C VAL A 289 -3.76 -20.11 8.90
N LEU A 290 -5.07 -20.39 8.77
CA LEU A 290 -6.04 -19.54 8.10
C LEU A 290 -6.89 -18.80 9.13
N LEU A 291 -7.04 -17.49 8.93
CA LEU A 291 -8.00 -16.64 9.62
C LEU A 291 -9.08 -16.25 8.61
N VAL A 292 -10.32 -16.69 8.85
CA VAL A 292 -11.47 -16.44 7.97
C VAL A 292 -12.47 -15.57 8.70
N GLU A 293 -12.87 -14.46 8.09
CA GLU A 293 -13.91 -13.61 8.63
C GLU A 293 -15.13 -13.58 7.71
N LEU A 294 -16.29 -13.83 8.28
CA LEU A 294 -17.59 -13.79 7.64
C LEU A 294 -18.42 -12.69 8.28
N ASP A 295 -19.09 -11.91 7.48
CA ASP A 295 -19.96 -10.84 7.98
C ASP A 295 -21.27 -10.74 7.19
N GLY A 296 -22.25 -10.06 7.77
CA GLY A 296 -23.56 -9.85 7.16
C GLY A 296 -24.72 -10.12 8.10
N GLN A 297 -25.84 -10.58 7.57
CA GLN A 297 -27.03 -10.91 8.37
C GLN A 297 -26.82 -12.20 9.18
N ALA A 298 -27.29 -12.24 10.43
CA ALA A 298 -27.02 -13.31 11.40
C ALA A 298 -27.22 -14.71 10.82
N THR A 299 -28.41 -14.99 10.25
CA THR A 299 -28.70 -16.32 9.65
C THR A 299 -27.77 -16.66 8.48
N GLY A 300 -27.38 -15.65 7.67
CA GLY A 300 -26.43 -15.86 6.57
C GLY A 300 -25.04 -16.21 7.11
N VAL A 301 -24.58 -15.50 8.13
CA VAL A 301 -23.28 -15.75 8.77
C VAL A 301 -23.24 -17.13 9.42
N GLU A 302 -24.31 -17.56 10.10
CA GLU A 302 -24.43 -18.93 10.68
C GLU A 302 -24.27 -20.00 9.60
N VAL A 303 -25.01 -19.89 8.49
CA VAL A 303 -24.98 -20.86 7.39
C VAL A 303 -23.59 -20.88 6.73
N GLN A 304 -23.03 -19.72 6.44
CA GLN A 304 -21.69 -19.63 5.85
C GLN A 304 -20.60 -20.16 6.78
N THR A 305 -20.70 -19.90 8.09
CA THR A 305 -19.78 -20.45 9.10
C THR A 305 -19.75 -21.98 9.08
N ALA A 306 -20.93 -22.61 9.00
CA ALA A 306 -21.05 -24.08 8.93
C ALA A 306 -20.41 -24.62 7.62
N ILE A 307 -20.72 -24.01 6.47
CA ILE A 307 -20.16 -24.40 5.18
C ILE A 307 -18.63 -24.26 5.18
N VAL A 308 -18.11 -23.12 5.64
CA VAL A 308 -16.67 -22.86 5.69
C VAL A 308 -15.98 -23.85 6.61
N ALA A 309 -16.53 -24.13 7.80
CA ALA A 309 -15.93 -25.09 8.73
C ALA A 309 -15.86 -26.51 8.12
N GLU A 310 -16.92 -26.96 7.43
CA GLU A 310 -16.95 -28.23 6.73
C GLU A 310 -15.90 -28.30 5.62
N VAL A 311 -15.84 -27.30 4.74
CA VAL A 311 -14.87 -27.21 3.66
C VAL A 311 -13.43 -27.21 4.20
N LEU A 312 -13.14 -26.48 5.26
CA LEU A 312 -11.80 -26.44 5.87
C LEU A 312 -11.41 -27.83 6.40
N HIS A 313 -12.33 -28.56 7.06
CA HIS A 313 -12.09 -29.93 7.54
C HIS A 313 -11.86 -30.93 6.36
N GLU A 314 -12.68 -30.86 5.32
CA GLU A 314 -12.52 -31.70 4.12
C GLU A 314 -11.17 -31.50 3.42
N HIS A 315 -10.58 -30.30 3.57
CA HIS A 315 -9.30 -29.96 2.98
C HIS A 315 -8.12 -30.00 3.96
N GLY A 316 -8.27 -30.73 5.06
CA GLY A 316 -7.18 -31.13 5.94
C GLY A 316 -6.90 -30.18 7.11
N ALA A 317 -7.85 -29.31 7.49
CA ALA A 317 -7.73 -28.58 8.74
C ALA A 317 -7.71 -29.55 9.92
N ARG A 318 -6.70 -29.45 10.78
CA ARG A 318 -6.56 -30.26 12.00
C ARG A 318 -7.60 -29.83 13.02
N GLN A 319 -7.80 -28.53 13.15
CA GLN A 319 -8.79 -27.91 14.01
C GLN A 319 -9.37 -26.66 13.34
N VAL A 320 -10.67 -26.43 13.54
CA VAL A 320 -11.36 -25.19 13.18
C VAL A 320 -12.00 -24.63 14.44
N ARG A 321 -11.65 -23.44 14.83
CA ARG A 321 -12.17 -22.73 16.01
C ARG A 321 -12.92 -21.49 15.55
N VAL A 322 -14.11 -21.26 16.10
CA VAL A 322 -14.85 -20.01 15.94
C VAL A 322 -14.56 -19.13 17.15
N ALA A 323 -14.30 -17.84 16.95
CA ALA A 323 -14.07 -16.92 18.06
C ALA A 323 -15.29 -16.90 18.99
N ALA A 324 -15.05 -17.11 20.29
CA ALA A 324 -16.11 -17.19 21.29
C ALA A 324 -16.75 -15.82 21.58
N ASP A 325 -15.97 -14.76 21.40
CA ASP A 325 -16.37 -13.38 21.65
C ASP A 325 -15.48 -12.38 20.88
N GLU A 326 -15.83 -11.09 20.97
CA GLU A 326 -15.10 -10.00 20.33
C GLU A 326 -13.66 -9.86 20.85
N SER A 327 -13.39 -10.23 22.10
CA SER A 327 -12.04 -10.17 22.67
C SER A 327 -11.11 -11.17 21.99
N GLN A 328 -11.58 -12.40 21.78
CA GLN A 328 -10.82 -13.43 21.06
C GLN A 328 -10.63 -13.07 19.58
N ARG A 329 -11.69 -12.57 18.94
CA ARG A 329 -11.63 -12.05 17.58
C ARG A 329 -10.55 -10.97 17.46
N ALA A 330 -10.62 -9.95 18.32
CA ALA A 330 -9.66 -8.84 18.34
C ALA A 330 -8.21 -9.31 18.60
N ALA A 331 -8.01 -10.33 19.44
CA ALA A 331 -6.70 -10.91 19.70
C ALA A 331 -6.11 -11.59 18.45
N TRP A 332 -6.89 -12.36 17.71
CA TRP A 332 -6.45 -13.00 16.46
C TRP A 332 -6.10 -11.96 15.39
N TRP A 333 -6.98 -10.95 15.20
CA TRP A 333 -6.69 -9.85 14.27
C TRP A 333 -5.47 -9.03 14.68
N LYS A 334 -5.29 -8.78 15.98
CA LYS A 334 -4.07 -8.12 16.47
C LYS A 334 -2.83 -8.94 16.11
N GLY A 335 -2.88 -10.26 16.26
CA GLY A 335 -1.81 -11.15 15.84
C GLY A 335 -1.50 -10.99 14.35
N ARG A 336 -2.49 -11.16 13.49
CA ARG A 336 -2.34 -11.02 12.02
C ARG A 336 -1.76 -9.64 11.62
N LYS A 337 -2.30 -8.56 12.18
CA LYS A 337 -1.85 -7.18 11.88
C LYS A 337 -0.46 -6.86 12.48
N SER A 338 0.02 -7.62 13.46
CA SER A 338 1.34 -7.43 14.07
C SER A 338 2.47 -8.19 13.37
N ALA A 339 2.19 -9.03 12.38
CA ALA A 339 3.15 -9.90 11.73
C ALA A 339 4.41 -9.16 11.24
N PHE A 340 4.25 -8.02 10.55
CA PHE A 340 5.36 -7.21 10.05
C PHE A 340 6.26 -6.66 11.17
N GLY A 341 5.70 -6.34 12.33
CA GLY A 341 6.48 -5.92 13.51
C GLY A 341 7.15 -7.11 14.21
N ALA A 342 6.47 -8.26 14.25
CA ALA A 342 6.94 -9.46 14.95
C ALA A 342 8.18 -10.08 14.28
N VAL A 343 8.33 -10.00 12.95
CA VAL A 343 9.49 -10.55 12.22
C VAL A 343 10.81 -9.90 12.61
N ALA A 344 10.80 -8.69 13.22
CA ALA A 344 11.99 -8.08 13.79
C ALA A 344 12.65 -8.90 14.91
N ARG A 345 11.96 -9.91 15.44
CA ARG A 345 12.52 -10.90 16.39
C ARG A 345 13.46 -11.90 15.69
N ILE A 346 13.31 -12.10 14.38
CA ILE A 346 14.19 -12.98 13.59
C ILE A 346 15.43 -12.22 13.14
N ALA A 347 15.24 -11.07 12.47
CA ALA A 347 16.35 -10.22 12.04
C ALA A 347 15.87 -8.76 11.92
N PRO A 348 16.81 -7.77 11.92
CA PRO A 348 16.45 -6.35 11.99
C PRO A 348 15.84 -5.77 10.71
N ASN A 349 15.93 -6.46 9.58
CA ASN A 349 15.42 -6.00 8.30
C ASN A 349 14.54 -7.07 7.66
N TYR A 350 13.59 -6.63 6.85
CA TYR A 350 12.85 -7.49 5.94
C TYR A 350 12.64 -6.78 4.61
N TYR A 351 12.49 -7.57 3.54
CA TYR A 351 12.04 -7.11 2.24
C TYR A 351 10.71 -7.77 1.93
N LEU A 352 9.70 -6.95 1.77
CA LEU A 352 8.32 -7.37 1.58
C LEU A 352 7.95 -7.27 0.11
N HIS A 353 7.52 -8.38 -0.48
CA HIS A 353 6.91 -8.40 -1.79
C HIS A 353 5.39 -8.29 -1.71
N ASP A 354 4.78 -7.89 -2.81
CA ASP A 354 3.34 -7.71 -2.95
C ASP A 354 2.97 -8.09 -4.39
N CYS A 355 2.81 -9.38 -4.60
CA CYS A 355 2.44 -9.94 -5.90
C CYS A 355 1.07 -10.60 -5.81
N VAL A 356 0.28 -10.53 -6.87
CA VAL A 356 -0.98 -11.27 -6.96
C VAL A 356 -0.81 -12.45 -7.89
N VAL A 357 -1.40 -13.59 -7.53
CA VAL A 357 -1.47 -14.77 -8.39
C VAL A 357 -2.89 -15.35 -8.43
N PRO A 358 -3.29 -16.05 -9.49
CA PRO A 358 -4.54 -16.79 -9.48
C PRO A 358 -4.56 -17.79 -8.30
N ARG A 359 -5.64 -17.81 -7.52
CA ARG A 359 -5.76 -18.68 -6.32
C ARG A 359 -5.43 -20.15 -6.60
N THR A 360 -5.78 -20.64 -7.79
CA THR A 360 -5.50 -22.01 -8.23
C THR A 360 -4.00 -22.29 -8.41
N ARG A 361 -3.15 -21.25 -8.45
CA ARG A 361 -1.70 -21.33 -8.59
C ARG A 361 -0.95 -21.13 -7.27
N LEU A 362 -1.66 -20.86 -6.17
CA LEU A 362 -1.05 -20.54 -4.86
C LEU A 362 -0.06 -21.61 -4.41
N VAL A 363 -0.43 -22.90 -4.47
CA VAL A 363 0.45 -24.01 -4.04
C VAL A 363 1.78 -23.96 -4.78
N GLU A 364 1.71 -23.96 -6.11
CA GLU A 364 2.88 -23.98 -6.98
C GLU A 364 3.80 -22.77 -6.77
N VAL A 365 3.19 -21.58 -6.63
CA VAL A 365 3.96 -20.34 -6.46
C VAL A 365 4.59 -20.27 -5.08
N LEU A 366 3.91 -20.69 -4.01
CA LEU A 366 4.47 -20.73 -2.66
C LEU A 366 5.66 -21.69 -2.56
N ASP A 367 5.59 -22.86 -3.21
CA ASP A 367 6.71 -23.82 -3.29
C ASP A 367 7.92 -23.19 -4.00
N GLU A 368 7.69 -22.53 -5.13
CA GLU A 368 8.77 -21.91 -5.90
C GLU A 368 9.40 -20.73 -5.11
N ILE A 369 8.60 -19.90 -4.43
CA ILE A 369 9.10 -18.83 -3.56
C ILE A 369 9.97 -19.42 -2.44
N ALA A 370 9.51 -20.49 -1.78
CA ALA A 370 10.27 -21.15 -0.74
C ALA A 370 11.61 -21.67 -1.27
N ARG A 371 11.61 -22.28 -2.47
CA ARG A 371 12.83 -22.75 -3.14
C ARG A 371 13.77 -21.59 -3.51
N ILE A 372 13.24 -20.49 -4.06
CA ILE A 372 14.04 -19.30 -4.41
C ILE A 372 14.79 -18.77 -3.19
N CYS A 373 14.14 -18.69 -2.03
CA CYS A 373 14.75 -18.21 -0.79
C CYS A 373 15.76 -19.24 -0.22
N ALA A 374 15.41 -20.53 -0.21
CA ALA A 374 16.29 -21.59 0.29
C ALA A 374 17.59 -21.70 -0.53
N ASP A 375 17.52 -21.63 -1.86
CA ASP A 375 18.67 -21.66 -2.76
C ASP A 375 19.65 -20.48 -2.54
N ARG A 376 19.18 -19.42 -1.86
CA ARG A 376 19.95 -18.20 -1.57
C ARG A 376 20.30 -18.02 -0.11
N ASP A 377 20.03 -19.02 0.74
CA ASP A 377 20.25 -18.97 2.18
C ASP A 377 19.57 -17.72 2.81
N LEU A 378 18.26 -17.55 2.51
CA LEU A 378 17.42 -16.46 2.99
C LEU A 378 16.27 -17.02 3.82
N VAL A 379 15.93 -16.34 4.91
CA VAL A 379 14.80 -16.67 5.77
C VAL A 379 13.53 -16.10 5.14
N LEU A 380 12.52 -16.95 4.96
CA LEU A 380 11.20 -16.60 4.43
C LEU A 380 10.13 -16.69 5.52
N GLY A 381 9.24 -15.73 5.56
CA GLY A 381 7.96 -15.80 6.25
C GLY A 381 6.83 -15.39 5.32
N ASN A 382 5.69 -16.07 5.39
CA ASN A 382 4.53 -15.77 4.55
C ASN A 382 3.34 -15.35 5.41
N VAL A 383 2.84 -14.14 5.16
CA VAL A 383 1.60 -13.61 5.75
C VAL A 383 0.86 -12.80 4.69
N PHE A 384 -0.30 -13.23 4.23
CA PHE A 384 -0.89 -12.67 3.03
C PHE A 384 -2.42 -12.81 2.96
N HIS A 385 -3.04 -12.02 2.06
CA HIS A 385 -4.46 -12.06 1.75
C HIS A 385 -4.73 -13.24 0.79
N ALA A 386 -4.94 -14.43 1.38
CA ALA A 386 -5.07 -15.65 0.59
C ALA A 386 -6.33 -15.66 -0.28
N GLY A 387 -7.39 -14.96 0.17
CA GLY A 387 -8.69 -14.93 -0.51
C GLY A 387 -8.68 -14.31 -1.89
N ASP A 388 -7.86 -13.30 -2.13
CA ASP A 388 -7.69 -12.65 -3.44
C ASP A 388 -6.37 -12.99 -4.14
N GLY A 389 -5.55 -13.85 -3.51
CA GLY A 389 -4.28 -14.31 -4.07
C GLY A 389 -3.16 -13.29 -3.98
N ASN A 390 -3.31 -12.27 -3.13
CA ASN A 390 -2.28 -11.25 -2.90
C ASN A 390 -1.26 -11.75 -1.88
N LEU A 391 -0.09 -12.14 -2.38
CA LEU A 391 1.02 -12.71 -1.62
C LEU A 391 1.92 -11.63 -1.04
N HIS A 392 2.28 -11.79 0.24
CA HIS A 392 3.28 -10.95 0.92
C HIS A 392 4.42 -11.81 1.49
N PRO A 393 5.28 -12.40 0.64
CA PRO A 393 6.48 -13.05 1.10
C PRO A 393 7.44 -12.02 1.72
N LEU A 394 7.87 -12.32 2.95
CA LEU A 394 8.80 -11.53 3.73
C LEU A 394 10.17 -12.21 3.71
N ILE A 395 11.12 -11.65 3.01
CA ILE A 395 12.52 -12.06 3.09
C ILE A 395 13.12 -11.35 4.29
N VAL A 396 13.48 -12.10 5.34
CA VAL A 396 13.99 -11.55 6.61
C VAL A 396 15.50 -11.69 6.68
N PHE A 397 16.22 -10.61 6.96
CA PHE A 397 17.67 -10.59 6.88
C PHE A 397 18.32 -9.54 7.80
N ASP A 398 19.65 -9.61 7.96
CA ASP A 398 20.45 -8.54 8.55
C ASP A 398 21.33 -7.90 7.48
N ARG A 399 20.98 -6.67 7.08
CA ARG A 399 21.69 -5.91 6.03
C ARG A 399 23.19 -5.69 6.29
N ARG A 400 23.65 -5.93 7.53
CA ARG A 400 25.07 -5.83 7.89
C ARG A 400 25.89 -7.03 7.42
N GLN A 401 25.22 -8.12 7.02
CA GLN A 401 25.90 -9.31 6.50
C GLN A 401 26.40 -9.02 5.08
N PRO A 402 27.69 -9.31 4.77
CA PRO A 402 28.23 -9.11 3.43
C PRO A 402 27.47 -9.93 2.38
N GLY A 403 27.13 -9.31 1.23
CA GLY A 403 26.50 -9.98 0.10
C GLY A 403 25.03 -10.37 0.31
N VAL A 404 24.40 -10.01 1.45
CA VAL A 404 23.00 -10.36 1.69
C VAL A 404 22.06 -9.56 0.83
N LEU A 405 22.36 -8.29 0.57
CA LEU A 405 21.49 -7.41 -0.21
C LEU A 405 21.38 -7.90 -1.65
N GLU A 406 22.48 -8.30 -2.26
CA GLU A 406 22.51 -8.86 -3.62
C GLU A 406 21.67 -10.15 -3.71
N ARG A 407 21.72 -11.01 -2.67
CA ARG A 407 20.89 -12.22 -2.63
C ARG A 407 19.41 -11.90 -2.46
N VAL A 408 19.08 -10.92 -1.62
CA VAL A 408 17.71 -10.45 -1.39
C VAL A 408 17.13 -9.89 -2.67
N HIS A 409 17.86 -9.05 -3.41
CA HIS A 409 17.42 -8.51 -4.70
C HIS A 409 17.19 -9.60 -5.72
N ALA A 410 18.18 -10.48 -5.91
CA ALA A 410 18.05 -11.58 -6.87
C ALA A 410 16.89 -12.54 -6.51
N ALA A 411 16.57 -12.69 -5.23
CA ALA A 411 15.38 -13.40 -4.79
C ALA A 411 14.10 -12.64 -5.15
N GLY A 412 14.08 -11.33 -4.91
CA GLY A 412 12.94 -10.47 -5.21
C GLY A 412 12.57 -10.46 -6.69
N GLU A 413 13.57 -10.30 -7.56
CA GLU A 413 13.38 -10.37 -9.02
C GLU A 413 12.80 -11.73 -9.44
N ALA A 414 13.38 -12.83 -8.94
CA ALA A 414 12.90 -14.18 -9.25
C ALA A 414 11.47 -14.45 -8.74
N ILE A 415 11.08 -13.88 -7.58
CA ILE A 415 9.71 -13.96 -7.06
C ILE A 415 8.74 -13.24 -7.99
N ILE A 416 9.05 -12.01 -8.40
CA ILE A 416 8.22 -11.22 -9.32
C ILE A 416 8.02 -11.98 -10.62
N GLU A 417 9.10 -12.47 -11.25
CA GLU A 417 9.03 -13.27 -12.49
C GLU A 417 8.18 -14.52 -12.33
N THR A 418 8.29 -15.20 -11.18
CA THR A 418 7.51 -16.41 -10.89
C THR A 418 6.02 -16.10 -10.80
N CYS A 419 5.65 -15.02 -10.11
CA CYS A 419 4.26 -14.61 -9.98
C CYS A 419 3.66 -14.18 -11.33
N VAL A 420 4.39 -13.42 -12.14
CA VAL A 420 3.95 -13.02 -13.48
C VAL A 420 3.80 -14.23 -14.40
N ARG A 421 4.75 -15.18 -14.42
CA ARG A 421 4.63 -16.43 -15.20
C ARG A 421 3.44 -17.30 -14.78
N ALA A 422 3.03 -17.21 -13.53
CA ALA A 422 1.82 -17.87 -13.04
C ALA A 422 0.52 -17.20 -13.50
N GLY A 423 0.59 -16.11 -14.27
CA GLY A 423 -0.56 -15.32 -14.72
C GLY A 423 -1.00 -14.28 -13.70
N GLY A 424 -0.09 -13.86 -12.82
CA GLY A 424 -0.30 -12.87 -11.80
C GLY A 424 0.08 -11.45 -12.20
N SER A 425 0.12 -10.54 -11.20
CA SER A 425 0.45 -9.12 -11.34
C SER A 425 1.62 -8.73 -10.44
N LEU A 426 2.25 -7.58 -10.77
CA LEU A 426 3.39 -7.02 -10.02
C LEU A 426 3.01 -6.53 -8.63
N SER A 427 1.79 -6.04 -8.47
CA SER A 427 1.31 -5.44 -7.21
C SER A 427 -0.15 -5.76 -6.99
N GLY A 428 -0.52 -6.08 -5.75
CA GLY A 428 -1.89 -6.19 -5.29
C GLY A 428 -2.41 -4.88 -4.69
N GLU A 429 -1.60 -4.25 -3.85
CA GLU A 429 -2.03 -3.06 -3.10
C GLU A 429 -0.93 -2.03 -2.83
N HIS A 430 0.37 -2.41 -2.86
CA HIS A 430 1.46 -1.48 -2.52
C HIS A 430 1.75 -0.46 -3.62
N GLY A 431 1.37 -0.74 -4.86
CA GLY A 431 1.69 0.06 -6.03
C GLY A 431 3.03 -0.33 -6.66
N ILE A 432 3.38 0.37 -7.72
CA ILE A 432 4.59 0.16 -8.53
C ILE A 432 5.75 1.03 -8.02
N GLY A 433 5.49 2.30 -7.81
CA GLY A 433 6.43 3.29 -7.28
C GLY A 433 7.76 3.34 -8.02
N LEU A 434 8.84 3.28 -7.23
CA LEU A 434 10.21 3.09 -7.70
C LEU A 434 10.61 1.62 -7.74
N GLU A 435 10.02 0.82 -6.85
CA GLU A 435 10.44 -0.55 -6.58
C GLU A 435 10.20 -1.50 -7.75
N LYS A 436 9.03 -1.39 -8.38
CA LYS A 436 8.57 -2.36 -9.38
C LYS A 436 8.48 -1.80 -10.80
N ARG A 437 8.79 -0.51 -11.00
CA ARG A 437 8.61 0.15 -12.31
C ARG A 437 9.39 -0.53 -13.45
N ASP A 438 10.60 -1.04 -13.15
CA ASP A 438 11.45 -1.65 -14.16
C ASP A 438 11.00 -3.09 -14.50
N ALA A 439 10.10 -3.67 -13.68
CA ALA A 439 9.41 -4.93 -13.95
C ALA A 439 8.10 -4.78 -14.75
N MET A 440 7.62 -3.54 -14.98
CA MET A 440 6.40 -3.29 -15.75
C MET A 440 6.37 -3.98 -17.13
N PRO A 441 7.49 -4.05 -17.88
CA PRO A 441 7.52 -4.76 -19.17
C PRO A 441 7.30 -6.27 -19.08
N LEU A 442 7.33 -6.88 -17.89
CA LEU A 442 6.97 -8.29 -17.72
C LEU A 442 5.46 -8.54 -17.87
N VAL A 443 4.64 -7.50 -17.62
CA VAL A 443 3.17 -7.58 -17.66
C VAL A 443 2.59 -6.81 -18.84
N PHE A 444 3.15 -5.66 -19.17
CA PHE A 444 2.61 -4.71 -20.15
C PHE A 444 3.45 -4.67 -21.43
N SER A 445 2.80 -4.69 -22.57
CA SER A 445 3.46 -4.47 -23.85
C SER A 445 3.99 -3.04 -23.98
N ALA A 446 4.86 -2.81 -24.97
CA ALA A 446 5.34 -1.46 -25.26
C ALA A 446 4.19 -0.50 -25.63
N GLU A 447 3.14 -1.02 -26.27
CA GLU A 447 1.93 -0.28 -26.62
C GLU A 447 1.12 0.11 -25.38
N ASP A 448 0.96 -0.82 -24.43
CA ASP A 448 0.26 -0.55 -23.16
C ASP A 448 1.00 0.51 -22.35
N LEU A 449 2.33 0.40 -22.26
CA LEU A 449 3.17 1.37 -21.55
C LEU A 449 3.12 2.76 -22.22
N ARG A 450 3.05 2.82 -23.56
CA ARG A 450 2.84 4.11 -24.27
C ARG A 450 1.48 4.71 -23.96
N ALA A 451 0.41 3.91 -23.93
CA ALA A 451 -0.92 4.39 -23.60
C ALA A 451 -0.99 4.96 -22.17
N GLN A 452 -0.36 4.26 -21.21
CA GLN A 452 -0.23 4.74 -19.83
C GLN A 452 0.56 6.06 -19.75
N ASN A 453 1.63 6.19 -20.55
CA ASN A 453 2.42 7.42 -20.59
C ASN A 453 1.62 8.58 -21.21
N TRP A 454 0.83 8.37 -22.26
CA TRP A 454 -0.04 9.39 -22.82
C TRP A 454 -1.07 9.89 -21.80
N LEU A 455 -1.64 8.99 -21.00
CA LEU A 455 -2.55 9.38 -19.94
C LEU A 455 -1.84 10.25 -18.90
N ARG A 456 -0.64 9.87 -18.48
CA ARG A 456 0.18 10.67 -17.57
C ARG A 456 0.50 12.04 -18.16
N GLU A 457 0.94 12.12 -19.43
CA GLU A 457 1.26 13.36 -20.13
C GLU A 457 0.05 14.29 -20.29
N ALA A 458 -1.16 13.72 -20.40
CA ALA A 458 -2.38 14.52 -20.43
C ALA A 458 -2.63 15.27 -19.11
N PHE A 459 -2.23 14.69 -17.97
CA PHE A 459 -2.32 15.34 -16.66
C PHE A 459 -1.09 16.20 -16.36
N ASP A 460 0.11 15.74 -16.70
CA ASP A 460 1.40 16.36 -16.35
C ASP A 460 2.32 16.49 -17.60
N PRO A 461 2.00 17.40 -18.53
CA PRO A 461 2.79 17.57 -19.74
C PRO A 461 4.21 18.09 -19.49
N ALA A 462 4.47 18.68 -18.32
CA ALA A 462 5.78 19.19 -17.94
C ALA A 462 6.65 18.16 -17.19
N GLY A 463 6.09 17.01 -16.81
CA GLY A 463 6.79 15.94 -16.10
C GLY A 463 7.28 16.33 -14.69
N LEU A 464 6.59 17.25 -14.02
CA LEU A 464 6.98 17.78 -12.71
C LEU A 464 6.38 17.02 -11.52
N CYS A 465 5.26 16.34 -11.75
CA CYS A 465 4.49 15.68 -10.70
C CYS A 465 5.04 14.29 -10.42
N ASN A 466 5.67 14.11 -9.28
CA ASN A 466 6.25 12.85 -8.79
C ASN A 466 7.02 12.09 -9.90
N PRO A 467 8.06 12.69 -10.50
CA PRO A 467 8.76 12.11 -11.64
C PRO A 467 9.45 10.79 -11.28
N GLN A 468 9.76 9.99 -12.30
CA GLN A 468 10.46 8.70 -12.20
C GLN A 468 9.69 7.59 -11.45
N LYS A 469 8.39 7.75 -11.23
CA LYS A 469 7.54 6.75 -10.59
C LYS A 469 6.67 6.03 -11.62
N VAL A 470 6.29 4.82 -11.28
CA VAL A 470 5.32 3.95 -11.98
C VAL A 470 5.84 3.45 -13.34
N LEU A 471 6.14 4.34 -14.28
CA LEU A 471 6.54 3.94 -15.64
C LEU A 471 8.03 3.68 -15.73
N PRO A 472 8.47 2.63 -16.47
CA PRO A 472 9.88 2.32 -16.66
C PRO A 472 10.64 3.49 -17.27
N MET A 473 11.88 3.68 -16.87
CA MET A 473 12.76 4.72 -17.39
C MET A 473 13.57 4.28 -18.64
N GLY A 474 13.26 3.12 -19.21
CA GLY A 474 13.97 2.50 -20.34
C GLY A 474 13.16 2.51 -21.63
N GLY A 475 13.04 3.64 -22.25
CA GLY A 475 12.51 3.80 -23.60
C GLY A 475 13.10 5.07 -24.17
N SER A 476 13.15 5.25 -25.48
CA SER A 476 13.91 6.29 -26.22
C SER A 476 13.75 7.76 -25.79
N HIS A 477 13.16 8.02 -24.62
CA HIS A 477 12.98 9.33 -24.00
C HIS A 477 13.25 9.33 -22.49
N CYS A 478 13.81 8.24 -21.92
CA CYS A 478 14.20 8.20 -20.53
C CYS A 478 15.64 8.67 -20.38
N GLY A 479 15.80 9.79 -19.71
CA GLY A 479 17.11 10.29 -19.31
C GLY A 479 17.89 9.24 -18.52
N ASP A 480 19.21 9.32 -18.59
CA ASP A 480 20.16 8.36 -18.06
C ASP A 480 19.81 7.85 -16.64
N LEU A 481 19.82 6.54 -16.48
CA LEU A 481 19.80 5.82 -15.19
C LEU A 481 20.94 6.24 -14.24
N ALA A 482 21.82 7.14 -14.67
CA ALA A 482 23.02 7.58 -13.96
C ALA A 482 22.75 8.41 -12.69
N GLU A 483 21.51 8.80 -12.38
CA GLU A 483 21.20 9.65 -11.23
C GLU A 483 20.34 9.00 -10.12
N VAL A 484 20.01 7.74 -10.21
CA VAL A 484 19.56 6.99 -9.04
C VAL A 484 20.83 6.73 -8.22
N PRO A 485 20.97 7.29 -7.00
CA PRO A 485 22.19 7.09 -6.22
C PRO A 485 22.48 5.60 -6.05
N ALA A 486 23.72 5.17 -6.31
CA ALA A 486 24.14 3.81 -6.00
C ALA A 486 23.81 3.53 -4.52
N GLY A 487 22.90 2.58 -4.25
CA GLY A 487 22.34 2.33 -2.92
C GLY A 487 20.94 2.94 -2.67
N ALA A 488 20.27 3.55 -3.65
CA ALA A 488 18.85 3.90 -3.57
C ALA A 488 17.93 2.68 -3.74
N TRP A 489 18.50 1.55 -4.09
CA TRP A 489 17.84 0.26 -4.10
C TRP A 489 18.04 -0.40 -2.74
N ILE A 490 16.94 -0.55 -1.99
CA ILE A 490 16.76 -1.15 -0.65
C ILE A 490 16.93 -0.20 0.49
#